data_ff594f44a6535d3ef04ccac20d6eaa99
#
_entry.id   ff594f44a6535d3ef04ccac20d6eaa99
#
_cell.length_a   1.000
_cell.length_b   1.000
_cell.length_c   1.000
_cell.angle_alpha   90.00
_cell.angle_beta   90.00
_cell.angle_gamma   90.00
#
_symmetry.space_group_name_H-M   'P 1'
#
loop_
_entity.id
_entity.type
_entity.pdbx_description
1 polymer ?
#
loop_
_entity_poly.entity_id
_entity_poly.type
_entity_poly.pdbx_seq_one_letter_code
_entity_poly.pdbx_strand_id
1 'polypeptide(L)'
;MKKHIARTKNEGSLDDVGGFGGCFGLNIAGMEEPGLVSGTDGCGTKVALAILMDKHDTIGIDAVAMCVNDIICCGARPLFFLDYIACGKNIPEKIAEIVGGVAEGCVQSGAALIGGETAEHPGMMPVEEYDLAGFAVGIVDKKKILDNTRMAEGDVVIALPSTGIHSNGFSLCRKVFDIDNNNPELYVPREELGGKSIAEALLVPTKIYVKPVLALLEKVNVKGISHITGGGFYENIPRSIPDGLCAKIDKSKVKVLPIFDLIAKWGNIPERDMYNTYNMGVGMSIVVPAAEVETSLAVLKDNGIDAYVIGEIITHDSEKVIL
;
A
#
# COMPACT_ATOMS: atom_id res chain seq x y z
N MET A 1 0.23 4.11 23.67
CA MET A 1 1.03 3.11 22.94
C MET A 1 0.73 1.67 23.37
N LYS A 2 1.09 1.18 24.56
CA LYS A 2 0.97 -0.25 24.95
C LYS A 2 -0.39 -0.89 24.63
N LYS A 3 -1.51 -0.17 24.86
CA LYS A 3 -2.86 -0.65 24.54
C LYS A 3 -3.08 -0.89 23.04
N HIS A 4 -2.52 -0.03 22.17
CA HIS A 4 -2.61 -0.20 20.73
C HIS A 4 -1.77 -1.39 20.26
N ILE A 5 -0.53 -1.50 20.73
CA ILE A 5 0.39 -2.59 20.40
C ILE A 5 -0.21 -3.95 20.83
N ALA A 6 -0.81 -4.05 22.01
CA ALA A 6 -1.42 -5.28 22.49
C ALA A 6 -2.51 -5.85 21.54
N ARG A 7 -3.17 -5.02 20.74
CA ARG A 7 -4.17 -5.44 19.74
C ARG A 7 -3.55 -6.19 18.55
N THR A 8 -2.26 -6.01 18.31
CA THR A 8 -1.55 -6.62 17.18
C THR A 8 -0.99 -8.00 17.49
N LYS A 9 -1.03 -8.45 18.77
CA LYS A 9 -0.53 -9.76 19.14
C LYS A 9 -1.22 -10.86 18.35
N ASN A 10 -0.42 -11.76 17.83
CA ASN A 10 -0.85 -12.96 17.13
C ASN A 10 -0.16 -14.21 17.72
N GLU A 11 -0.40 -15.38 17.14
CA GLU A 11 0.12 -16.67 17.63
C GLU A 11 1.66 -16.74 17.72
N GLY A 12 2.37 -15.91 16.93
CA GLY A 12 3.84 -15.86 16.94
C GLY A 12 4.43 -14.85 17.92
N SER A 13 3.63 -14.04 18.59
CA SER A 13 4.12 -13.02 19.52
C SER A 13 4.58 -13.66 20.82
N LEU A 14 5.89 -13.71 21.09
CA LEU A 14 6.45 -14.39 22.26
C LEU A 14 6.60 -13.45 23.47
N ASP A 15 6.94 -12.18 23.25
CA ASP A 15 7.26 -11.21 24.29
C ASP A 15 6.38 -9.96 24.21
N ASP A 16 6.40 -9.17 25.29
CA ASP A 16 5.91 -7.78 25.28
C ASP A 16 6.97 -6.85 24.73
N VAL A 17 6.54 -5.82 24.01
CA VAL A 17 7.42 -4.77 23.47
C VAL A 17 8.13 -4.04 24.61
N GLY A 18 9.45 -3.87 24.49
CA GLY A 18 10.29 -3.15 25.46
C GLY A 18 11.59 -3.86 25.87
N GLY A 19 11.89 -5.05 25.29
CA GLY A 19 13.19 -5.70 25.38
C GLY A 19 14.20 -5.14 24.36
N PHE A 20 15.40 -5.71 24.31
CA PHE A 20 16.44 -5.34 23.32
C PHE A 20 16.07 -5.74 21.89
N GLY A 21 15.14 -6.64 21.70
CA GLY A 21 14.65 -7.07 20.39
C GLY A 21 13.26 -7.70 20.49
N GLY A 22 12.53 -7.68 19.39
CA GLY A 22 11.24 -8.36 19.27
C GLY A 22 11.45 -9.84 18.95
N CYS A 23 10.93 -10.73 19.80
CA CYS A 23 10.96 -12.16 19.56
C CYS A 23 9.67 -12.63 18.89
N PHE A 24 9.80 -13.43 17.84
CA PHE A 24 8.67 -13.96 17.10
C PHE A 24 8.84 -15.48 16.86
N GLY A 25 7.86 -16.27 17.28
CA GLY A 25 7.80 -17.71 17.04
C GLY A 25 7.29 -18.04 15.65
N LEU A 26 8.05 -18.77 14.87
CA LEU A 26 7.65 -19.21 13.54
C LEU A 26 6.81 -20.49 13.63
N ASN A 27 5.59 -20.42 13.11
CA ASN A 27 4.78 -21.61 12.82
C ASN A 27 4.99 -21.98 11.35
N ILE A 28 5.75 -23.04 11.10
CA ILE A 28 6.06 -23.58 9.78
C ILE A 28 5.29 -24.87 9.46
N ALA A 29 4.31 -25.21 10.29
CA ALA A 29 3.51 -26.43 10.09
C ALA A 29 2.82 -26.40 8.71
N GLY A 30 2.95 -27.49 7.96
CA GLY A 30 2.39 -27.63 6.62
C GLY A 30 3.20 -26.96 5.48
N MET A 31 4.37 -26.39 5.77
CA MET A 31 5.32 -25.91 4.79
C MET A 31 6.40 -26.94 4.55
N GLU A 32 6.77 -27.15 3.29
CA GLU A 32 7.87 -28.04 2.91
C GLU A 32 9.21 -27.30 2.90
N GLU A 33 9.22 -26.09 2.33
CA GLU A 33 10.44 -25.29 2.22
C GLU A 33 10.07 -23.80 2.56
N PRO A 34 9.97 -23.45 3.87
CA PRO A 34 9.57 -22.11 4.29
C PRO A 34 10.63 -21.07 3.91
N GLY A 35 10.20 -19.99 3.27
CA GLY A 35 11.01 -18.83 2.92
C GLY A 35 10.48 -17.57 3.61
N LEU A 36 11.38 -16.66 3.95
CA LEU A 36 11.03 -15.32 4.46
C LEU A 36 11.06 -14.30 3.33
N VAL A 37 10.07 -13.41 3.34
CA VAL A 37 9.99 -12.23 2.47
C VAL A 37 10.00 -11.00 3.35
N SER A 38 10.81 -10.02 3.02
CA SER A 38 10.88 -8.76 3.77
C SER A 38 10.65 -7.57 2.86
N GLY A 39 10.04 -6.53 3.41
CA GLY A 39 9.83 -5.25 2.76
C GLY A 39 10.09 -4.11 3.74
N THR A 40 10.70 -3.04 3.26
CA THR A 40 10.89 -1.80 4.01
C THR A 40 10.48 -0.64 3.14
N ASP A 41 9.73 0.29 3.71
CA ASP A 41 9.26 1.50 3.02
C ASP A 41 8.88 2.57 4.06
N GLY A 42 8.67 3.79 3.60
CA GLY A 42 8.19 4.91 4.41
C GLY A 42 6.90 5.50 3.89
N CYS A 43 6.44 6.55 4.55
CA CYS A 43 5.23 7.29 4.14
C CYS A 43 5.52 8.35 3.06
N GLY A 44 6.78 8.56 2.73
CA GLY A 44 7.21 9.62 1.83
C GLY A 44 6.77 11.00 2.31
N THR A 45 6.66 11.95 1.38
CA THR A 45 6.33 13.33 1.72
C THR A 45 4.85 13.56 2.12
N LYS A 46 4.02 12.50 2.23
CA LYS A 46 2.69 12.56 2.86
C LYS A 46 2.77 13.03 4.31
N VAL A 47 3.86 12.71 5.00
CA VAL A 47 4.14 13.16 6.37
C VAL A 47 4.03 14.68 6.50
N ALA A 48 4.49 15.46 5.50
CA ALA A 48 4.39 16.92 5.54
C ALA A 48 2.94 17.40 5.65
N LEU A 49 2.01 16.74 4.96
CA LEU A 49 0.59 17.07 5.05
C LEU A 49 0.00 16.64 6.41
N ALA A 50 0.41 15.49 6.95
CA ALA A 50 -0.01 15.04 8.28
C ALA A 50 0.44 16.04 9.38
N ILE A 51 1.65 16.59 9.26
CA ILE A 51 2.19 17.63 10.14
C ILE A 51 1.37 18.92 9.99
N LEU A 52 1.13 19.37 8.75
CA LEU A 52 0.36 20.59 8.47
C LEU A 52 -1.05 20.53 9.05
N MET A 53 -1.68 19.36 8.97
CA MET A 53 -3.06 19.12 9.45
C MET A 53 -3.13 18.77 10.94
N ASP A 54 -1.99 18.65 11.62
CA ASP A 54 -1.86 18.11 12.99
C ASP A 54 -2.68 16.81 13.17
N LYS A 55 -2.57 15.91 12.17
CA LYS A 55 -3.31 14.64 12.10
C LYS A 55 -2.35 13.48 11.89
N HIS A 56 -2.04 12.78 12.97
CA HIS A 56 -0.97 11.77 13.02
C HIS A 56 -1.46 10.33 13.15
N ASP A 57 -2.74 10.12 13.42
CA ASP A 57 -3.35 8.83 13.73
C ASP A 57 -3.49 7.88 12.51
N THR A 58 -3.36 8.39 11.28
CA THR A 58 -3.51 7.61 10.05
C THR A 58 -2.21 7.32 9.32
N ILE A 59 -1.18 8.13 9.51
CA ILE A 59 0.09 8.00 8.77
C ILE A 59 0.81 6.67 9.05
N GLY A 60 0.63 6.13 10.25
CA GLY A 60 1.16 4.81 10.60
C GLY A 60 0.54 3.67 9.80
N ILE A 61 -0.74 3.80 9.39
CA ILE A 61 -1.39 2.83 8.49
C ILE A 61 -0.69 2.83 7.12
N ASP A 62 -0.32 4.01 6.62
CA ASP A 62 0.40 4.14 5.35
C ASP A 62 1.75 3.42 5.40
N ALA A 63 2.54 3.61 6.47
CA ALA A 63 3.84 2.94 6.63
C ALA A 63 3.70 1.41 6.60
N VAL A 64 2.71 0.87 7.33
CA VAL A 64 2.45 -0.57 7.33
C VAL A 64 2.00 -1.04 5.95
N ALA A 65 1.04 -0.34 5.35
CA ALA A 65 0.46 -0.71 4.06
C ALA A 65 1.51 -0.79 2.95
N MET A 66 2.43 0.18 2.88
CA MET A 66 3.50 0.20 1.88
C MET A 66 4.38 -1.05 1.97
N CYS A 67 4.71 -1.50 3.19
CA CYS A 67 5.54 -2.69 3.40
C CYS A 67 4.77 -4.00 3.16
N VAL A 68 3.57 -4.15 3.74
CA VAL A 68 2.87 -5.45 3.73
C VAL A 68 2.17 -5.74 2.40
N ASN A 69 1.78 -4.70 1.63
CA ASN A 69 1.24 -4.87 0.29
C ASN A 69 2.31 -5.36 -0.70
N ASP A 70 3.57 -5.00 -0.51
CA ASP A 70 4.69 -5.54 -1.31
C ASP A 70 4.97 -7.00 -0.96
N ILE A 71 4.93 -7.35 0.33
CA ILE A 71 5.10 -8.73 0.79
C ILE A 71 4.03 -9.65 0.17
N ILE A 72 2.77 -9.23 0.15
CA ILE A 72 1.69 -10.04 -0.41
C ILE A 72 1.81 -10.20 -1.93
N CYS A 73 2.48 -9.28 -2.64
CA CYS A 73 2.77 -9.44 -4.08
C CYS A 73 3.66 -10.65 -4.37
N CYS A 74 4.44 -11.12 -3.39
CA CYS A 74 5.20 -12.37 -3.46
C CYS A 74 4.40 -13.60 -3.03
N GLY A 75 3.14 -13.43 -2.60
CA GLY A 75 2.32 -14.51 -2.03
C GLY A 75 2.61 -14.81 -0.56
N ALA A 76 3.42 -13.99 0.12
CA ALA A 76 3.80 -14.19 1.51
C ALA A 76 2.77 -13.59 2.49
N ARG A 77 2.52 -14.31 3.58
CA ARG A 77 1.70 -13.83 4.70
C ARG A 77 2.58 -13.03 5.65
N PRO A 78 2.26 -11.74 5.93
CA PRO A 78 2.98 -10.95 6.92
C PRO A 78 2.95 -11.61 8.31
N LEU A 79 4.09 -11.58 9.00
CA LEU A 79 4.27 -12.13 10.34
C LEU A 79 4.34 -11.03 11.38
N PHE A 80 5.28 -10.12 11.19
CA PHE A 80 5.52 -9.02 12.12
C PHE A 80 6.00 -7.76 11.40
N PHE A 81 5.95 -6.67 12.15
CA PHE A 81 6.32 -5.32 11.72
C PHE A 81 7.19 -4.66 12.78
N LEU A 82 8.11 -3.82 12.34
CA LEU A 82 8.91 -2.90 13.13
C LEU A 82 8.79 -1.51 12.52
N ASP A 83 8.67 -0.47 13.34
CA ASP A 83 8.71 0.92 12.91
C ASP A 83 10.01 1.61 13.31
N TYR A 84 10.37 2.65 12.55
CA TYR A 84 11.40 3.60 12.93
C TYR A 84 10.84 5.02 12.76
N ILE A 85 10.80 5.76 13.87
CA ILE A 85 10.34 7.14 13.89
C ILE A 85 11.53 8.03 14.20
N ALA A 86 11.99 8.81 13.20
CA ALA A 86 12.92 9.90 13.38
C ALA A 86 12.14 11.19 13.65
N CYS A 87 12.48 11.95 14.69
CA CYS A 87 11.75 13.18 15.00
C CYS A 87 12.70 14.28 15.49
N GLY A 88 12.33 15.54 15.24
CA GLY A 88 13.08 16.67 15.77
C GLY A 88 13.00 16.76 17.30
N LYS A 89 11.80 16.44 17.84
CA LYS A 89 11.54 16.31 19.27
C LYS A 89 10.52 15.19 19.53
N ASN A 90 10.80 14.36 20.52
CA ASN A 90 9.87 13.35 20.98
C ASN A 90 8.73 14.02 21.78
N ILE A 91 7.58 14.17 21.12
CA ILE A 91 6.34 14.65 21.73
C ILE A 91 5.49 13.40 21.99
N PRO A 92 5.34 12.93 23.25
CA PRO A 92 4.76 11.62 23.56
C PRO A 92 3.37 11.40 23.02
N GLU A 93 2.52 12.43 22.99
CA GLU A 93 1.15 12.38 22.48
C GLU A 93 1.15 12.12 20.97
N LYS A 94 1.95 12.88 20.22
CA LYS A 94 2.12 12.74 18.76
C LYS A 94 2.67 11.35 18.39
N ILE A 95 3.72 10.90 19.07
CA ILE A 95 4.30 9.57 18.87
C ILE A 95 3.26 8.48 19.18
N ALA A 96 2.46 8.67 20.23
CA ALA A 96 1.41 7.70 20.57
C ALA A 96 0.32 7.59 19.48
N GLU A 97 -0.03 8.67 18.82
CA GLU A 97 -0.95 8.67 17.67
C GLU A 97 -0.35 7.95 16.47
N ILE A 98 0.90 8.27 16.11
CA ILE A 98 1.62 7.62 15.01
C ILE A 98 1.68 6.09 15.23
N VAL A 99 2.13 5.67 16.42
CA VAL A 99 2.19 4.23 16.78
C VAL A 99 0.78 3.61 16.84
N GLY A 100 -0.23 4.39 17.20
CA GLY A 100 -1.63 3.98 17.12
C GLY A 100 -2.04 3.60 15.69
N GLY A 101 -1.65 4.41 14.72
CA GLY A 101 -1.85 4.15 13.29
C GLY A 101 -1.04 2.93 12.80
N VAL A 102 0.21 2.79 13.22
CA VAL A 102 1.04 1.60 12.91
C VAL A 102 0.36 0.34 13.44
N ALA A 103 -0.09 0.36 14.70
CA ALA A 103 -0.79 -0.78 15.29
C ALA A 103 -2.10 -1.10 14.55
N GLU A 104 -2.84 -0.09 14.10
CA GLU A 104 -4.06 -0.31 13.28
C GLU A 104 -3.72 -0.99 11.95
N GLY A 105 -2.68 -0.52 11.25
CA GLY A 105 -2.21 -1.16 10.01
C GLY A 105 -1.77 -2.63 10.25
N CYS A 106 -1.11 -2.91 11.36
CA CYS A 106 -0.74 -4.27 11.77
C CYS A 106 -1.98 -5.15 12.02
N VAL A 107 -3.02 -4.64 12.70
CA VAL A 107 -4.28 -5.36 12.89
C VAL A 107 -4.97 -5.68 11.55
N GLN A 108 -4.99 -4.73 10.63
CA GLN A 108 -5.58 -4.91 9.31
C GLN A 108 -4.83 -5.98 8.50
N SER A 109 -3.49 -5.99 8.55
CA SER A 109 -2.66 -6.96 7.84
C SER A 109 -2.54 -8.31 8.53
N GLY A 110 -2.81 -8.39 9.84
CA GLY A 110 -2.57 -9.57 10.67
C GLY A 110 -1.12 -9.73 11.13
N ALA A 111 -0.27 -8.74 10.89
CA ALA A 111 1.09 -8.69 11.41
C ALA A 111 1.11 -8.29 12.89
N ALA A 112 2.10 -8.77 13.64
CA ALA A 112 2.34 -8.31 15.01
C ALA A 112 3.32 -7.14 15.03
N LEU A 113 3.01 -6.05 15.73
CA LEU A 113 3.99 -5.01 16.03
C LEU A 113 4.84 -5.48 17.22
N ILE A 114 6.06 -5.97 16.93
CA ILE A 114 6.92 -6.61 17.93
C ILE A 114 8.04 -5.73 18.45
N GLY A 115 8.24 -4.54 17.88
CA GLY A 115 9.26 -3.60 18.29
C GLY A 115 9.25 -2.37 17.39
N GLY A 116 10.18 -1.49 17.63
CA GLY A 116 10.39 -0.25 16.87
C GLY A 116 11.39 0.64 17.58
N GLU A 117 11.70 1.77 16.97
CA GLU A 117 12.61 2.78 17.50
C GLU A 117 12.02 4.18 17.33
N THR A 118 12.25 5.03 18.32
CA THR A 118 11.98 6.47 18.23
C THR A 118 13.25 7.25 18.56
N ALA A 119 13.80 7.93 17.57
CA ALA A 119 15.06 8.65 17.70
C ALA A 119 14.84 10.16 17.53
N GLU A 120 15.33 10.95 18.51
CA GLU A 120 15.40 12.40 18.38
C GLU A 120 16.64 12.82 17.59
N HIS A 121 16.44 13.75 16.66
CA HIS A 121 17.51 14.36 15.85
C HIS A 121 17.59 15.87 16.07
N PRO A 122 17.95 16.32 17.29
CA PRO A 122 17.99 17.74 17.63
C PRO A 122 19.03 18.47 16.79
N GLY A 123 18.64 19.59 16.19
CA GLY A 123 19.48 20.39 15.31
C GLY A 123 19.68 19.87 13.89
N MET A 124 19.23 18.63 13.60
CA MET A 124 19.18 18.07 12.24
C MET A 124 17.78 18.11 11.65
N MET A 125 16.78 18.00 12.48
CA MET A 125 15.36 18.00 12.11
C MET A 125 14.62 19.09 12.91
N PRO A 126 13.73 19.88 12.27
CA PRO A 126 12.85 20.81 12.97
C PRO A 126 12.03 20.12 14.07
N VAL A 127 11.73 20.86 15.13
CA VAL A 127 11.05 20.33 16.32
C VAL A 127 9.71 19.66 15.99
N GLU A 128 8.97 20.21 15.03
CA GLU A 128 7.63 19.74 14.66
C GLU A 128 7.65 18.58 13.64
N GLU A 129 8.80 18.34 13.02
CA GLU A 129 8.94 17.36 11.95
C GLU A 129 9.28 15.97 12.48
N TYR A 130 8.86 14.99 11.72
CA TYR A 130 9.24 13.59 11.88
C TYR A 130 9.25 12.89 10.52
N ASP A 131 9.92 11.75 10.46
CA ASP A 131 9.81 10.78 9.39
C ASP A 131 9.46 9.40 9.96
N LEU A 132 8.77 8.58 9.18
CA LEU A 132 8.27 7.28 9.59
C LEU A 132 8.58 6.25 8.50
N ALA A 133 9.33 5.25 8.88
CA ALA A 133 9.61 4.09 8.07
C ALA A 133 9.19 2.79 8.77
N GLY A 134 8.97 1.75 8.00
CA GLY A 134 8.61 0.44 8.48
C GLY A 134 9.45 -0.67 7.88
N PHE A 135 9.48 -1.79 8.59
CA PHE A 135 10.08 -3.03 8.14
C PHE A 135 9.12 -4.17 8.48
N ALA A 136 8.71 -4.90 7.46
CA ALA A 136 7.83 -6.06 7.59
C ALA A 136 8.54 -7.34 7.19
N VAL A 137 8.20 -8.44 7.85
CA VAL A 137 8.63 -9.78 7.47
C VAL A 137 7.40 -10.65 7.30
N GLY A 138 7.35 -11.38 6.20
CA GLY A 138 6.35 -12.38 5.88
C GLY A 138 6.95 -13.75 5.64
N ILE A 139 6.10 -14.75 5.54
CA ILE A 139 6.48 -16.15 5.28
C ILE A 139 5.67 -16.71 4.12
N VAL A 140 6.31 -17.52 3.31
CA VAL A 140 5.70 -18.27 2.22
C VAL A 140 6.42 -19.60 2.02
N ASP A 141 5.70 -20.65 1.64
CA ASP A 141 6.36 -21.88 1.14
C ASP A 141 6.97 -21.57 -0.24
N LYS A 142 8.21 -21.93 -0.46
CA LYS A 142 8.95 -21.63 -1.70
C LYS A 142 8.18 -22.00 -2.97
N LYS A 143 7.47 -23.12 -2.96
CA LYS A 143 6.63 -23.57 -4.08
C LYS A 143 5.34 -22.75 -4.27
N LYS A 144 4.97 -21.90 -3.30
CA LYS A 144 3.82 -20.99 -3.35
C LYS A 144 4.22 -19.54 -3.62
N ILE A 145 5.52 -19.27 -3.75
CA ILE A 145 5.97 -17.95 -4.22
C ILE A 145 5.33 -17.71 -5.58
N LEU A 146 4.73 -16.54 -5.75
CA LEU A 146 4.08 -16.20 -7.01
C LEU A 146 5.09 -16.20 -8.15
N ASP A 147 4.82 -17.05 -9.13
CA ASP A 147 5.64 -17.27 -10.30
C ASP A 147 4.87 -16.81 -11.55
N ASN A 148 5.33 -15.71 -12.15
CA ASN A 148 4.72 -15.13 -13.34
C ASN A 148 4.99 -15.93 -14.62
N THR A 149 5.88 -16.93 -14.59
CA THR A 149 6.20 -17.79 -15.77
C THR A 149 5.00 -18.60 -16.23
N ARG A 150 3.97 -18.78 -15.39
CA ARG A 150 2.72 -19.46 -15.73
C ARG A 150 1.68 -18.55 -16.37
N MET A 151 1.98 -17.25 -16.51
CA MET A 151 1.10 -16.28 -17.18
C MET A 151 1.03 -16.59 -18.68
N ALA A 152 -0.14 -16.40 -19.29
CA ALA A 152 -0.37 -16.70 -20.68
C ALA A 152 -1.29 -15.65 -21.32
N GLU A 153 -1.26 -15.55 -22.64
CA GLU A 153 -2.23 -14.78 -23.41
C GLU A 153 -3.65 -15.21 -23.09
N GLY A 154 -4.55 -14.24 -22.92
CA GLY A 154 -5.93 -14.45 -22.51
C GLY A 154 -6.16 -14.48 -21.00
N ASP A 155 -5.12 -14.41 -20.19
CA ASP A 155 -5.27 -14.16 -18.75
C ASP A 155 -5.84 -12.74 -18.53
N VAL A 156 -6.56 -12.55 -17.43
CA VAL A 156 -7.34 -11.34 -17.17
C VAL A 156 -6.71 -10.51 -16.06
N VAL A 157 -6.64 -9.19 -16.26
CA VAL A 157 -6.16 -8.22 -15.28
C VAL A 157 -7.36 -7.68 -14.49
N ILE A 158 -7.35 -7.93 -13.17
CA ILE A 158 -8.33 -7.46 -12.21
C ILE A 158 -7.74 -6.31 -11.39
N ALA A 159 -8.48 -5.22 -11.25
CA ALA A 159 -8.16 -4.08 -10.40
C ALA A 159 -8.77 -4.23 -9.01
N LEU A 160 -7.98 -3.94 -7.99
CA LEU A 160 -8.44 -3.73 -6.62
C LEU A 160 -8.45 -2.21 -6.35
N PRO A 161 -9.63 -1.62 -6.02
CA PRO A 161 -9.75 -0.18 -5.84
C PRO A 161 -8.82 0.38 -4.77
N SER A 162 -8.21 1.53 -5.03
CA SER A 162 -7.53 2.34 -4.01
C SER A 162 -8.53 3.15 -3.20
N THR A 163 -8.08 3.70 -2.07
CA THR A 163 -8.86 4.61 -1.23
C THR A 163 -8.58 6.09 -1.52
N GLY A 164 -7.64 6.36 -2.40
CA GLY A 164 -7.14 7.67 -2.75
C GLY A 164 -5.78 7.55 -3.42
N ILE A 165 -4.95 8.57 -3.29
CA ILE A 165 -3.61 8.57 -3.86
C ILE A 165 -2.63 7.65 -3.12
N HIS A 166 -3.05 7.11 -1.98
CA HIS A 166 -2.22 6.31 -1.07
C HIS A 166 -1.05 7.11 -0.49
N SER A 167 0.21 6.65 -0.62
CA SER A 167 1.39 7.34 -0.11
C SER A 167 2.39 7.72 -1.20
N ASN A 168 1.95 7.79 -2.47
CA ASN A 168 2.83 8.09 -3.60
C ASN A 168 2.38 9.34 -4.36
N GLY A 169 3.34 10.02 -5.00
CA GLY A 169 3.07 11.22 -5.79
C GLY A 169 2.87 12.49 -4.94
N PHE A 170 3.13 12.47 -3.64
CA PHE A 170 2.93 13.62 -2.74
C PHE A 170 3.84 14.80 -3.06
N SER A 171 5.05 14.58 -3.56
CA SER A 171 5.92 15.68 -4.01
C SER A 171 5.27 16.52 -5.12
N LEU A 172 4.49 15.87 -6.00
CA LEU A 172 3.72 16.57 -7.04
C LEU A 172 2.48 17.24 -6.44
N CYS A 173 1.73 16.57 -5.56
CA CYS A 173 0.58 17.15 -4.86
C CYS A 173 0.97 18.40 -4.06
N ARG A 174 2.13 18.39 -3.37
CA ARG A 174 2.62 19.54 -2.63
C ARG A 174 2.79 20.77 -3.52
N LYS A 175 3.31 20.58 -4.74
CA LYS A 175 3.46 21.66 -5.74
C LYS A 175 2.12 22.09 -6.32
N VAL A 176 1.27 21.15 -6.72
CA VAL A 176 -0.01 21.43 -7.39
C VAL A 176 -0.95 22.20 -6.48
N PHE A 177 -1.04 21.81 -5.22
CA PHE A 177 -1.94 22.40 -4.24
C PHE A 177 -1.27 23.43 -3.33
N ASP A 178 0.01 23.74 -3.56
CA ASP A 178 0.79 24.68 -2.75
C ASP A 178 0.71 24.39 -1.23
N ILE A 179 0.89 23.09 -0.89
CA ILE A 179 0.75 22.60 0.48
C ILE A 179 1.77 23.26 1.40
N ASP A 180 2.99 23.45 0.93
CA ASP A 180 4.10 23.99 1.74
C ASP A 180 3.86 25.45 2.18
N ASN A 181 3.04 26.19 1.44
CA ASN A 181 2.62 27.55 1.80
C ASN A 181 1.24 27.58 2.48
N ASN A 182 0.71 26.42 2.91
CA ASN A 182 -0.55 26.31 3.61
C ASN A 182 -1.73 26.98 2.87
N ASN A 183 -1.88 26.66 1.58
CA ASN A 183 -2.93 27.22 0.73
C ASN A 183 -4.32 27.06 1.36
N PRO A 184 -5.11 28.12 1.59
CA PRO A 184 -6.45 28.02 2.18
C PRO A 184 -7.42 27.09 1.45
N GLU A 185 -7.25 26.90 0.13
CA GLU A 185 -8.07 26.00 -0.67
C GLU A 185 -7.97 24.53 -0.26
N LEU A 186 -6.91 24.17 0.48
CA LEU A 186 -6.74 22.83 1.05
C LEU A 186 -7.86 22.43 2.00
N TYR A 187 -8.48 23.41 2.65
CA TYR A 187 -9.46 23.20 3.74
C TYR A 187 -10.90 23.39 3.27
N VAL A 188 -11.11 23.84 2.04
CA VAL A 188 -12.45 24.09 1.52
C VAL A 188 -13.14 22.76 1.16
N PRO A 189 -14.31 22.43 1.75
CA PRO A 189 -15.08 21.26 1.36
C PRO A 189 -15.50 21.32 -0.11
N ARG A 190 -15.38 20.21 -0.84
CA ARG A 190 -15.68 20.14 -2.27
C ARG A 190 -16.70 19.06 -2.56
N GLU A 191 -17.72 19.42 -3.33
CA GLU A 191 -18.78 18.51 -3.72
C GLU A 191 -18.24 17.32 -4.51
N GLU A 192 -17.30 17.56 -5.42
CA GLU A 192 -16.64 16.54 -6.23
C GLU A 192 -15.82 15.53 -5.42
N LEU A 193 -15.43 15.89 -4.18
CA LEU A 193 -14.76 14.99 -3.23
C LEU A 193 -15.73 14.40 -2.19
N GLY A 194 -17.02 14.46 -2.46
CA GLY A 194 -18.05 13.97 -1.52
C GLY A 194 -18.14 14.78 -0.22
N GLY A 195 -17.86 16.08 -0.30
CA GLY A 195 -17.88 17.01 0.83
C GLY A 195 -16.58 17.08 1.63
N LYS A 196 -15.56 16.30 1.28
CA LYS A 196 -14.21 16.40 1.86
C LYS A 196 -13.46 17.60 1.29
N SER A 197 -12.56 18.16 2.08
CA SER A 197 -11.54 19.06 1.58
C SER A 197 -10.42 18.32 0.82
N ILE A 198 -9.56 19.04 0.10
CA ILE A 198 -8.40 18.45 -0.57
C ILE A 198 -7.47 17.77 0.46
N ALA A 199 -7.17 18.45 1.56
CA ALA A 199 -6.30 17.92 2.60
C ALA A 199 -6.86 16.61 3.20
N GLU A 200 -8.15 16.56 3.50
CA GLU A 200 -8.81 15.34 4.00
C GLU A 200 -8.78 14.21 2.96
N ALA A 201 -9.01 14.50 1.69
CA ALA A 201 -8.97 13.49 0.62
C ALA A 201 -7.55 12.93 0.40
N LEU A 202 -6.52 13.78 0.51
CA LEU A 202 -5.12 13.39 0.39
C LEU A 202 -4.64 12.57 1.60
N LEU A 203 -5.16 12.83 2.81
CA LEU A 203 -4.78 12.11 4.03
C LEU A 203 -5.46 10.74 4.20
N VAL A 204 -6.39 10.38 3.34
CA VAL A 204 -6.98 9.03 3.39
C VAL A 204 -5.85 7.99 3.37
N PRO A 205 -5.82 7.04 4.33
CA PRO A 205 -4.73 6.08 4.41
C PRO A 205 -4.73 5.09 3.25
N THR A 206 -3.54 4.59 2.94
CA THR A 206 -3.31 3.51 1.98
C THR A 206 -4.09 2.26 2.39
N LYS A 207 -4.80 1.67 1.44
CA LYS A 207 -5.55 0.44 1.66
C LYS A 207 -4.61 -0.76 1.82
N ILE A 208 -4.89 -1.59 2.82
CA ILE A 208 -4.19 -2.84 3.06
C ILE A 208 -4.97 -3.99 2.40
N TYR A 209 -4.32 -4.70 1.47
CA TYR A 209 -4.94 -5.76 0.67
C TYR A 209 -4.63 -7.18 1.17
N VAL A 210 -3.86 -7.31 2.24
CA VAL A 210 -3.30 -8.59 2.69
C VAL A 210 -4.36 -9.68 2.88
N LYS A 211 -5.36 -9.46 3.73
CA LYS A 211 -6.37 -10.49 4.05
C LYS A 211 -7.20 -10.91 2.83
N PRO A 212 -7.75 -9.97 2.01
CA PRO A 212 -8.45 -10.32 0.78
C PRO A 212 -7.61 -11.12 -0.21
N VAL A 213 -6.35 -10.74 -0.39
CA VAL A 213 -5.45 -11.41 -1.34
C VAL A 213 -5.04 -12.78 -0.83
N LEU A 214 -4.75 -12.95 0.46
CA LEU A 214 -4.50 -14.27 1.05
C LEU A 214 -5.71 -15.21 0.85
N ALA A 215 -6.93 -14.73 1.07
CA ALA A 215 -8.14 -15.52 0.82
C ALA A 215 -8.30 -15.89 -0.66
N LEU A 216 -7.87 -15.01 -1.58
CA LEU A 216 -7.87 -15.30 -3.01
C LEU A 216 -6.84 -16.38 -3.37
N LEU A 217 -5.60 -16.26 -2.85
CA LEU A 217 -4.53 -17.21 -3.12
C LEU A 217 -4.83 -18.66 -2.68
N GLU A 218 -5.75 -18.82 -1.72
CA GLU A 218 -6.21 -20.14 -1.29
C GLU A 218 -7.17 -20.82 -2.28
N LYS A 219 -7.82 -20.04 -3.16
CA LYS A 219 -8.93 -20.53 -4.00
C LYS A 219 -8.70 -20.40 -5.50
N VAL A 220 -7.77 -19.52 -5.90
CA VAL A 220 -7.56 -19.10 -7.30
C VAL A 220 -6.08 -19.24 -7.66
N ASN A 221 -5.82 -19.65 -8.90
CA ASN A 221 -4.46 -19.71 -9.43
C ASN A 221 -3.99 -18.31 -9.88
N VAL A 222 -3.67 -17.46 -8.93
CA VAL A 222 -3.11 -16.12 -9.20
C VAL A 222 -1.75 -16.26 -9.88
N LYS A 223 -1.55 -15.55 -10.99
CA LYS A 223 -0.35 -15.61 -11.82
C LYS A 223 0.57 -14.41 -11.67
N GLY A 224 0.08 -13.32 -11.12
CA GLY A 224 0.87 -12.12 -10.84
C GLY A 224 0.07 -11.12 -10.03
N ILE A 225 0.77 -10.36 -9.21
CA ILE A 225 0.21 -9.25 -8.41
C ILE A 225 1.16 -8.07 -8.54
N SER A 226 0.60 -6.86 -8.71
CA SER A 226 1.37 -5.62 -8.69
C SER A 226 0.73 -4.63 -7.74
N HIS A 227 1.49 -4.15 -6.76
CA HIS A 227 1.13 -3.02 -5.92
C HIS A 227 1.40 -1.73 -6.70
N ILE A 228 0.38 -0.92 -6.94
CA ILE A 228 0.50 0.30 -7.74
C ILE A 228 0.93 1.46 -6.84
N THR A 229 2.20 1.75 -6.85
CA THR A 229 2.88 2.78 -6.04
C THR A 229 3.46 3.90 -6.91
N GLY A 230 4.56 4.51 -6.51
CA GLY A 230 5.29 5.48 -7.34
C GLY A 230 5.69 4.86 -8.68
N GLY A 231 5.57 5.62 -9.77
CA GLY A 231 5.70 5.12 -11.14
C GLY A 231 4.40 4.60 -11.75
N GLY A 232 3.30 4.58 -10.98
CA GLY A 232 1.95 4.30 -11.46
C GLY A 232 1.82 2.96 -12.20
N PHE A 233 0.99 2.93 -13.23
CA PHE A 233 0.75 1.72 -14.03
C PHE A 233 1.99 1.31 -14.83
N TYR A 234 2.70 2.28 -15.40
CA TYR A 234 3.79 2.03 -16.33
C TYR A 234 5.02 1.38 -15.68
N GLU A 235 5.26 1.60 -14.39
CA GLU A 235 6.42 1.03 -13.71
C GLU A 235 6.07 -0.16 -12.79
N ASN A 236 4.82 -0.25 -12.30
CA ASN A 236 4.47 -1.30 -11.34
C ASN A 236 3.85 -2.53 -12.00
N ILE A 237 2.92 -2.38 -12.94
CA ILE A 237 2.32 -3.54 -13.65
C ILE A 237 3.39 -4.39 -14.33
N PRO A 238 4.38 -3.83 -15.04
CA PRO A 238 5.45 -4.60 -15.70
C PRO A 238 6.25 -5.52 -14.78
N ARG A 239 6.33 -5.23 -13.47
CA ARG A 239 7.10 -6.06 -12.52
C ARG A 239 6.56 -7.48 -12.39
N SER A 240 5.25 -7.65 -12.59
CA SER A 240 4.61 -8.96 -12.52
C SER A 240 4.43 -9.61 -13.90
N ILE A 241 4.77 -8.93 -15.01
CA ILE A 241 4.57 -9.45 -16.37
C ILE A 241 5.88 -10.03 -16.90
N PRO A 242 5.90 -11.30 -17.36
CA PRO A 242 7.08 -11.90 -17.95
C PRO A 242 7.40 -11.31 -19.33
N ASP A 243 8.59 -11.60 -19.85
CA ASP A 243 8.97 -11.18 -21.20
C ASP A 243 8.10 -11.89 -22.26
N GLY A 244 7.80 -11.18 -23.36
CA GLY A 244 6.93 -11.67 -24.43
C GLY A 244 5.43 -11.50 -24.15
N LEU A 245 5.04 -11.02 -22.97
CA LEU A 245 3.65 -10.73 -22.62
C LEU A 245 3.48 -9.25 -22.22
N CYS A 246 2.24 -8.77 -22.36
CA CYS A 246 1.87 -7.40 -22.05
C CYS A 246 0.47 -7.36 -21.41
N ALA A 247 0.32 -6.55 -20.39
CA ALA A 247 -0.99 -6.18 -19.84
C ALA A 247 -1.61 -5.07 -20.69
N LYS A 248 -2.63 -5.38 -21.47
CA LYS A 248 -3.43 -4.42 -22.23
C LYS A 248 -4.58 -3.94 -21.35
N ILE A 249 -4.47 -2.71 -20.89
CA ILE A 249 -5.43 -2.08 -19.99
C ILE A 249 -6.42 -1.24 -20.79
N ASP A 250 -7.70 -1.46 -20.55
CA ASP A 250 -8.79 -0.62 -21.07
C ASP A 250 -9.03 0.53 -20.10
N LYS A 251 -8.51 1.72 -20.41
CA LYS A 251 -8.66 2.92 -19.58
C LYS A 251 -10.12 3.27 -19.28
N SER A 252 -11.04 2.95 -20.18
CA SER A 252 -12.46 3.26 -19.98
C SER A 252 -13.09 2.48 -18.82
N LYS A 253 -12.45 1.38 -18.42
CA LYS A 253 -12.85 0.56 -17.28
C LYS A 253 -12.21 0.98 -15.97
N VAL A 254 -11.15 1.79 -16.01
CA VAL A 254 -10.48 2.27 -14.80
C VAL A 254 -11.38 3.27 -14.08
N LYS A 255 -11.75 2.97 -12.83
CA LYS A 255 -12.58 3.84 -12.00
C LYS A 255 -11.72 4.90 -11.33
N VAL A 256 -11.37 5.94 -12.08
CA VAL A 256 -10.57 7.06 -11.60
C VAL A 256 -11.32 7.80 -10.48
N LEU A 257 -10.63 8.06 -9.36
CA LEU A 257 -11.22 8.80 -8.26
C LEU A 257 -11.13 10.31 -8.49
N PRO A 258 -12.11 11.11 -8.05
CA PRO A 258 -12.18 12.56 -8.33
C PRO A 258 -10.94 13.37 -7.92
N ILE A 259 -10.19 12.91 -6.92
CA ILE A 259 -8.95 13.58 -6.49
C ILE A 259 -7.90 13.61 -7.62
N PHE A 260 -7.85 12.58 -8.48
CA PHE A 260 -6.92 12.54 -9.60
C PHE A 260 -7.28 13.56 -10.69
N ASP A 261 -8.59 13.76 -10.94
CA ASP A 261 -9.06 14.78 -11.85
C ASP A 261 -8.69 16.18 -11.36
N LEU A 262 -8.80 16.44 -10.06
CA LEU A 262 -8.37 17.70 -9.45
C LEU A 262 -6.87 17.93 -9.60
N ILE A 263 -6.05 16.91 -9.31
CA ILE A 263 -4.58 16.97 -9.46
C ILE A 263 -4.23 17.30 -10.92
N ALA A 264 -4.80 16.55 -11.87
CA ALA A 264 -4.56 16.75 -13.29
C ALA A 264 -4.94 18.17 -13.76
N LYS A 265 -6.14 18.63 -13.36
CA LYS A 265 -6.68 19.95 -13.73
C LYS A 265 -5.85 21.10 -13.15
N TRP A 266 -5.56 21.07 -11.84
CA TRP A 266 -4.83 22.15 -11.18
C TRP A 266 -3.37 22.19 -11.57
N GLY A 267 -2.74 21.03 -11.75
CA GLY A 267 -1.35 20.90 -12.19
C GLY A 267 -1.15 21.02 -13.71
N ASN A 268 -2.24 21.06 -14.49
CA ASN A 268 -2.19 20.93 -15.96
C ASN A 268 -1.32 19.75 -16.39
N ILE A 269 -1.54 18.58 -15.77
CA ILE A 269 -0.72 17.39 -15.94
C ILE A 269 -1.32 16.52 -17.04
N PRO A 270 -0.53 16.13 -18.06
CA PRO A 270 -0.98 15.21 -19.10
C PRO A 270 -1.43 13.86 -18.55
N GLU A 271 -2.42 13.24 -19.18
CA GLU A 271 -2.97 11.94 -18.75
C GLU A 271 -1.87 10.88 -18.58
N ARG A 272 -0.93 10.79 -19.52
CA ARG A 272 0.18 9.84 -19.44
C ARG A 272 1.00 10.01 -18.16
N ASP A 273 1.29 11.24 -17.78
CA ASP A 273 2.09 11.55 -16.58
C ASP A 273 1.29 11.24 -15.31
N MET A 274 -0.04 11.40 -15.34
CA MET A 274 -0.92 10.97 -14.26
C MET A 274 -0.83 9.44 -14.05
N TYR A 275 -0.95 8.64 -15.10
CA TYR A 275 -0.80 7.18 -15.05
C TYR A 275 0.63 6.71 -14.76
N ASN A 276 1.63 7.56 -14.97
CA ASN A 276 3.04 7.28 -14.61
C ASN A 276 3.39 7.68 -13.17
N THR A 277 2.55 8.50 -12.50
CA THR A 277 2.83 8.99 -11.15
C THR A 277 1.91 8.37 -10.10
N TYR A 278 0.65 8.15 -10.47
CA TYR A 278 -0.42 7.79 -9.53
C TYR A 278 -1.06 6.43 -9.82
N ASN A 279 -1.73 5.89 -8.82
CA ASN A 279 -2.50 4.65 -8.92
C ASN A 279 -3.84 4.81 -9.68
N MET A 280 -4.28 6.03 -9.98
CA MET A 280 -5.51 6.36 -10.72
C MET A 280 -6.78 5.65 -10.25
N GLY A 281 -6.85 5.27 -8.98
CA GLY A 281 -7.99 4.53 -8.40
C GLY A 281 -7.79 3.01 -8.31
N VAL A 282 -6.64 2.49 -8.77
CA VAL A 282 -6.27 1.07 -8.71
C VAL A 282 -5.04 0.90 -7.83
N GLY A 283 -5.24 0.48 -6.58
CA GLY A 283 -4.12 0.32 -5.65
C GLY A 283 -3.34 -0.97 -5.84
N MET A 284 -3.97 -1.99 -6.41
CA MET A 284 -3.34 -3.27 -6.72
C MET A 284 -3.96 -3.89 -7.99
N SER A 285 -3.17 -4.53 -8.82
CA SER A 285 -3.65 -5.34 -9.93
C SER A 285 -3.28 -6.80 -9.74
N ILE A 286 -4.16 -7.70 -10.18
CA ILE A 286 -3.99 -9.16 -10.06
C ILE A 286 -4.26 -9.78 -11.42
N VAL A 287 -3.43 -10.75 -11.81
CA VAL A 287 -3.62 -11.53 -13.04
C VAL A 287 -4.08 -12.94 -12.70
N VAL A 288 -5.18 -13.34 -13.31
CA VAL A 288 -5.81 -14.68 -13.12
C VAL A 288 -6.23 -15.30 -14.47
N PRO A 289 -6.36 -16.63 -14.55
CA PRO A 289 -6.95 -17.26 -15.72
C PRO A 289 -8.37 -16.75 -16.01
N ALA A 290 -8.74 -16.60 -17.28
CA ALA A 290 -10.07 -16.12 -17.65
C ALA A 290 -11.21 -16.96 -17.04
N ALA A 291 -11.02 -18.26 -16.89
CA ALA A 291 -12.00 -19.16 -16.26
C ALA A 291 -12.19 -18.93 -14.74
N GLU A 292 -11.27 -18.25 -14.10
CA GLU A 292 -11.28 -18.01 -12.64
C GLU A 292 -11.70 -16.58 -12.26
N VAL A 293 -12.06 -15.73 -13.23
CA VAL A 293 -12.44 -14.33 -13.00
C VAL A 293 -13.64 -14.20 -12.06
N GLU A 294 -14.73 -14.91 -12.34
CA GLU A 294 -15.94 -14.81 -11.50
C GLU A 294 -15.69 -15.27 -10.07
N THR A 295 -14.92 -16.37 -9.89
CA THR A 295 -14.51 -16.84 -8.57
C THR A 295 -13.65 -15.79 -7.86
N SER A 296 -12.71 -15.18 -8.58
CA SER A 296 -11.84 -14.14 -8.04
C SER A 296 -12.62 -12.93 -7.55
N LEU A 297 -13.54 -12.43 -8.36
CA LEU A 297 -14.39 -11.28 -8.01
C LEU A 297 -15.28 -11.60 -6.81
N ALA A 298 -15.85 -12.81 -6.75
CA ALA A 298 -16.67 -13.24 -5.63
C ALA A 298 -15.87 -13.32 -4.33
N VAL A 299 -14.69 -13.97 -4.35
CA VAL A 299 -13.81 -14.07 -3.16
C VAL A 299 -13.39 -12.69 -2.67
N LEU A 300 -12.97 -11.80 -3.58
CA LEU A 300 -12.56 -10.44 -3.22
C LEU A 300 -13.73 -9.64 -2.62
N LYS A 301 -14.92 -9.77 -3.19
CA LYS A 301 -16.13 -9.11 -2.68
C LYS A 301 -16.53 -9.60 -1.30
N ASP A 302 -16.48 -10.92 -1.05
CA ASP A 302 -16.75 -11.51 0.27
C ASP A 302 -15.76 -11.04 1.33
N ASN A 303 -14.58 -10.58 0.90
CA ASN A 303 -13.54 -9.98 1.76
C ASN A 303 -13.49 -8.44 1.69
N GLY A 304 -14.57 -7.81 1.23
CA GLY A 304 -14.74 -6.34 1.28
C GLY A 304 -14.00 -5.56 0.19
N ILE A 305 -13.66 -6.20 -0.94
CA ILE A 305 -13.03 -5.55 -2.10
C ILE A 305 -13.98 -5.62 -3.31
N ASP A 306 -14.48 -4.49 -3.77
CA ASP A 306 -15.25 -4.38 -5.01
C ASP A 306 -14.33 -4.35 -6.24
N ALA A 307 -13.60 -5.45 -6.44
CA ALA A 307 -12.68 -5.63 -7.55
C ALA A 307 -13.43 -5.70 -8.90
N TYR A 308 -12.73 -5.37 -9.98
CA TYR A 308 -13.29 -5.36 -11.33
C TYR A 308 -12.21 -5.58 -12.40
N VAL A 309 -12.64 -6.09 -13.56
CA VAL A 309 -11.75 -6.34 -14.70
C VAL A 309 -11.37 -5.03 -15.38
N ILE A 310 -10.08 -4.85 -15.65
CA ILE A 310 -9.55 -3.66 -16.36
C ILE A 310 -8.81 -3.99 -17.65
N GLY A 311 -8.48 -5.25 -17.92
CA GLY A 311 -7.72 -5.61 -19.11
C GLY A 311 -7.46 -7.10 -19.21
N GLU A 312 -6.59 -7.43 -20.13
CA GLU A 312 -6.18 -8.80 -20.47
C GLU A 312 -4.67 -8.86 -20.74
N ILE A 313 -4.12 -10.06 -20.66
CA ILE A 313 -2.74 -10.33 -21.08
C ILE A 313 -2.74 -10.70 -22.56
N ILE A 314 -1.88 -10.04 -23.31
CA ILE A 314 -1.66 -10.28 -24.73
C ILE A 314 -0.19 -10.63 -25.01
N THR A 315 0.10 -11.25 -26.13
CA THR A 315 1.47 -11.42 -26.64
C THR A 315 1.96 -10.07 -27.19
N HIS A 316 3.12 -9.61 -26.74
CA HIS A 316 3.75 -8.37 -27.21
C HIS A 316 5.26 -8.36 -26.90
N ASP A 317 6.08 -7.99 -27.88
CA ASP A 317 7.54 -8.17 -27.77
C ASP A 317 8.29 -6.97 -27.16
N SER A 318 7.69 -5.78 -27.09
CA SER A 318 8.40 -4.55 -26.72
C SER A 318 7.88 -3.86 -25.44
N GLU A 319 6.59 -3.96 -25.16
CA GLU A 319 5.99 -3.29 -24.01
C GLU A 319 5.32 -4.30 -23.08
N LYS A 320 5.45 -4.10 -21.78
CA LYS A 320 4.81 -4.95 -20.76
C LYS A 320 3.48 -4.38 -20.25
N VAL A 321 3.15 -3.14 -20.59
CA VAL A 321 1.86 -2.52 -20.30
C VAL A 321 1.48 -1.53 -21.40
N ILE A 322 0.24 -1.59 -21.85
CA ILE A 322 -0.37 -0.68 -22.82
C ILE A 322 -1.70 -0.18 -22.24
N LEU A 323 -1.93 1.16 -22.31
CA LEU A 323 -3.15 1.83 -21.88
C LEU A 323 -3.85 2.52 -23.06
#